data_8f71a672251be9e186fd061f5b4a4c4f
#
_entry.id   8f71a672251be9e186fd061f5b4a4c4f
#
_cell.length_a   1.000
_cell.length_b   1.000
_cell.length_c   1.000
_cell.angle_alpha   90.00
_cell.angle_beta   90.00
_cell.angle_gamma   90.00
#
_symmetry.space_group_name_H-M   'P 1'
#
loop_
_entity.id
_entity.type
_entity.pdbx_description
1 polymer ?
#
loop_
_entity_poly.entity_id
_entity_poly.type
_entity_poly.pdbx_seq_one_letter_code
_entity_poly.pdbx_strand_id
1 'polypeptide(L)'
;MKRFFEKKKNTHFFIGALLIIILAQSFAIAKLYSSKDDKNYEVNLVKINTKKDSLDLFSLKNNLAQIDQTVRNLNGFFRAKNIPNLSIEALAKDSLSSYVYLTNQSSRYSEYLVELEKKLQQVPLGIPTDGHLSSNFGKRVNPIPSKKLLFASVKPIGFSSVEKDSAGNIINKSANSAKLEGTQAPAEKDQMQFHKGVDIAAPMGTDVYCSAQGKVIFAGQKSGYGNCVIIEHGNGLATLYGHLSKILVDANQQVKIGDVIAKVGNTGRSTGPHLHYEVRKNNTPINPKLFLNL
;
A
#
# COMPACT_ATOMS: atom_id res chain seq x y z
N MET A 1 -27.65 75.40 7.60
CA MET A 1 -26.36 75.11 6.90
C MET A 1 -25.30 74.30 7.69
N LYS A 2 -25.15 74.51 9.03
CA LYS A 2 -24.13 73.78 9.82
C LYS A 2 -24.27 72.22 9.81
N ARG A 3 -25.47 71.66 9.86
CA ARG A 3 -25.68 70.19 9.91
C ARG A 3 -25.35 69.48 8.58
N PHE A 4 -25.29 70.16 7.44
CA PHE A 4 -24.96 69.59 6.14
C PHE A 4 -23.42 69.41 5.95
N PHE A 5 -22.65 70.34 6.54
CA PHE A 5 -21.17 70.27 6.51
C PHE A 5 -20.59 69.20 7.46
N GLU A 6 -21.23 68.94 8.61
CA GLU A 6 -20.80 67.85 9.50
C GLU A 6 -21.00 66.47 8.87
N LYS A 7 -22.11 66.27 8.13
CA LYS A 7 -22.38 64.99 7.44
C LYS A 7 -21.36 64.70 6.35
N LYS A 8 -20.85 65.69 5.65
CA LYS A 8 -19.85 65.57 4.60
C LYS A 8 -18.44 65.26 5.17
N LYS A 9 -18.12 65.84 6.33
CA LYS A 9 -16.84 65.60 7.02
C LYS A 9 -16.74 64.17 7.54
N ASN A 10 -17.83 63.61 8.04
CA ASN A 10 -17.89 62.25 8.53
C ASN A 10 -17.81 61.23 7.36
N THR A 11 -18.42 61.49 6.18
CA THR A 11 -18.32 60.60 5.03
C THR A 11 -16.88 60.50 4.48
N HIS A 12 -16.13 61.64 4.47
CA HIS A 12 -14.73 61.57 4.04
C HIS A 12 -13.86 60.84 5.08
N PHE A 13 -14.17 60.93 6.35
CA PHE A 13 -13.51 60.16 7.40
C PHE A 13 -13.76 58.66 7.25
N PHE A 14 -15.01 58.24 6.98
CA PHE A 14 -15.35 56.83 6.75
C PHE A 14 -14.71 56.27 5.46
N ILE A 15 -14.65 57.07 4.39
CA ILE A 15 -13.99 56.66 3.15
C ILE A 15 -12.48 56.52 3.39
N GLY A 16 -11.85 57.44 4.14
CA GLY A 16 -10.43 57.35 4.50
C GLY A 16 -10.13 56.11 5.34
N ALA A 17 -10.96 55.82 6.35
CA ALA A 17 -10.82 54.62 7.18
C ALA A 17 -10.98 53.34 6.37
N LEU A 18 -11.93 53.28 5.43
CA LEU A 18 -12.12 52.14 4.54
C LEU A 18 -10.91 51.89 3.63
N LEU A 19 -10.33 52.96 3.07
CA LEU A 19 -9.11 52.87 2.23
C LEU A 19 -7.91 52.34 3.02
N ILE A 20 -7.75 52.77 4.29
CA ILE A 20 -6.69 52.27 5.19
C ILE A 20 -6.87 50.76 5.44
N ILE A 21 -8.11 50.31 5.67
CA ILE A 21 -8.41 48.90 5.91
C ILE A 21 -8.09 48.05 4.63
N ILE A 22 -8.47 48.57 3.45
CA ILE A 22 -8.16 47.89 2.17
C ILE A 22 -6.65 47.79 1.93
N LEU A 23 -5.91 48.87 2.22
CA LEU A 23 -4.45 48.88 2.13
C LEU A 23 -3.80 47.90 3.12
N ALA A 24 -4.29 47.86 4.36
CA ALA A 24 -3.80 46.94 5.38
C ALA A 24 -4.08 45.47 4.99
N GLN A 25 -5.26 45.18 4.42
CA GLN A 25 -5.61 43.84 3.91
C GLN A 25 -4.73 43.47 2.70
N SER A 26 -4.51 44.38 1.76
CA SER A 26 -3.63 44.17 0.62
C SER A 26 -2.19 43.86 1.05
N PHE A 27 -1.69 44.59 2.06
CA PHE A 27 -0.36 44.34 2.62
C PHE A 27 -0.28 43.01 3.38
N ALA A 28 -1.32 42.62 4.11
CA ALA A 28 -1.38 41.33 4.77
C ALA A 28 -1.42 40.17 3.76
N ILE A 29 -2.19 40.33 2.69
CA ILE A 29 -2.24 39.37 1.57
C ILE A 29 -0.88 39.26 0.89
N ALA A 30 -0.22 40.37 0.58
CA ALA A 30 1.12 40.39 -0.03
C ALA A 30 2.15 39.70 0.88
N LYS A 31 2.08 39.95 2.20
CA LYS A 31 2.96 39.31 3.18
C LYS A 31 2.68 37.80 3.30
N LEU A 32 1.43 37.37 3.25
CA LEU A 32 1.04 35.95 3.23
C LEU A 32 1.51 35.26 1.93
N TYR A 33 1.46 35.93 0.80
CA TYR A 33 2.02 35.42 -0.45
C TYR A 33 3.54 35.36 -0.40
N SER A 34 4.22 36.38 0.15
CA SER A 34 5.67 36.40 0.30
C SER A 34 6.20 35.37 1.31
N SER A 35 5.42 35.03 2.36
CA SER A 35 5.83 34.01 3.33
C SER A 35 5.53 32.57 2.91
N LYS A 36 4.87 32.37 1.75
CA LYS A 36 4.54 31.05 1.21
C LYS A 36 5.64 30.44 0.35
N ASP A 37 6.72 31.19 0.11
CA ASP A 37 7.79 30.82 -0.83
C ASP A 37 9.01 30.14 -0.19
N ASP A 38 8.95 29.67 1.07
CA ASP A 38 10.06 28.93 1.70
C ASP A 38 9.96 27.40 1.57
N LYS A 39 9.28 26.91 0.54
CA LYS A 39 9.54 25.56 0.07
C LYS A 39 10.44 25.65 -1.16
N ASN A 40 11.75 25.54 -0.91
CA ASN A 40 12.80 25.48 -1.94
C ASN A 40 12.52 24.37 -2.96
N TYR A 41 11.61 24.64 -3.88
CA TYR A 41 11.75 24.09 -5.21
C TYR A 41 12.71 25.04 -5.93
N GLU A 42 13.97 24.69 -6.03
CA GLU A 42 14.81 25.26 -7.08
C GLU A 42 14.21 24.87 -8.43
N VAL A 43 13.17 25.59 -8.82
CA VAL A 43 12.83 25.68 -10.23
C VAL A 43 14.03 26.41 -10.83
N ASN A 44 14.93 25.66 -11.46
CA ASN A 44 15.90 26.21 -12.37
C ASN A 44 15.12 26.91 -13.49
N LEU A 45 14.66 28.14 -13.21
CA LEU A 45 14.19 29.04 -14.22
C LEU A 45 15.42 29.30 -15.12
N VAL A 46 15.53 28.50 -16.19
CA VAL A 46 16.40 28.84 -17.29
C VAL A 46 16.06 30.28 -17.66
N LYS A 47 16.96 31.24 -17.33
CA LYS A 47 16.82 32.62 -17.75
C LYS A 47 16.70 32.60 -19.27
N ILE A 48 15.48 32.72 -19.77
CA ILE A 48 15.24 32.90 -21.20
C ILE A 48 15.86 34.26 -21.49
N ASN A 49 17.07 34.24 -22.04
CA ASN A 49 17.78 35.44 -22.46
C ASN A 49 17.01 35.99 -23.67
N THR A 50 16.26 37.08 -23.48
CA THR A 50 15.40 37.70 -24.49
C THR A 50 16.19 38.33 -25.65
N LYS A 51 17.50 38.19 -25.70
CA LYS A 51 18.31 38.44 -26.89
C LYS A 51 18.20 37.25 -27.84
N LYS A 52 17.18 37.30 -28.73
CA LYS A 52 17.14 36.63 -30.03
C LYS A 52 17.68 35.20 -30.10
N ASP A 53 17.41 34.39 -29.07
CA ASP A 53 17.53 32.94 -29.24
C ASP A 53 16.28 32.51 -30.01
N SER A 54 16.45 32.28 -31.31
CA SER A 54 15.49 31.54 -32.09
C SER A 54 15.26 30.25 -31.31
N LEU A 55 14.04 30.10 -30.72
CA LEU A 55 13.64 28.85 -30.12
C LEU A 55 14.02 27.73 -31.10
N ASP A 56 14.97 26.90 -30.70
CA ASP A 56 15.40 25.78 -31.51
C ASP A 56 14.25 24.78 -31.59
N LEU A 57 13.33 25.03 -32.55
CA LEU A 57 12.18 24.21 -32.82
C LEU A 57 12.56 22.73 -33.06
N PHE A 58 13.80 22.51 -33.54
CA PHE A 58 14.30 21.18 -33.77
C PHE A 58 14.60 20.48 -32.42
N SER A 59 15.27 21.19 -31.52
CA SER A 59 15.53 20.68 -30.15
C SER A 59 14.24 20.44 -29.39
N LEU A 60 13.28 21.37 -29.44
CA LEU A 60 11.95 21.20 -28.81
C LEU A 60 11.20 20.00 -29.39
N LYS A 61 11.21 19.82 -30.70
CA LYS A 61 10.60 18.67 -31.38
C LYS A 61 11.23 17.34 -30.94
N ASN A 62 12.56 17.30 -30.83
CA ASN A 62 13.28 16.10 -30.39
C ASN A 62 12.99 15.77 -28.92
N ASN A 63 12.94 16.79 -28.05
CA ASN A 63 12.60 16.60 -26.63
C ASN A 63 11.16 16.05 -26.46
N LEU A 64 10.21 16.60 -27.21
CA LEU A 64 8.81 16.11 -27.19
C LEU A 64 8.69 14.69 -27.74
N ALA A 65 9.44 14.34 -28.77
CA ALA A 65 9.48 12.97 -29.31
C ALA A 65 10.07 11.99 -28.29
N GLN A 66 11.08 12.39 -27.52
CA GLN A 66 11.67 11.61 -26.46
C GLN A 66 10.67 11.40 -25.29
N ILE A 67 9.93 12.45 -24.90
CA ILE A 67 8.86 12.38 -23.90
C ILE A 67 7.78 11.41 -24.39
N ASP A 68 7.33 11.50 -25.64
CA ASP A 68 6.32 10.62 -26.22
C ASP A 68 6.77 9.14 -26.19
N GLN A 69 8.04 8.88 -26.51
CA GLN A 69 8.61 7.53 -26.42
C GLN A 69 8.62 7.03 -24.96
N THR A 70 8.98 7.89 -24.01
CA THR A 70 8.97 7.54 -22.57
C THR A 70 7.56 7.23 -22.10
N VAL A 71 6.57 8.02 -22.53
CA VAL A 71 5.15 7.80 -22.27
C VAL A 71 4.69 6.44 -22.81
N ARG A 72 5.06 6.07 -24.03
CA ARG A 72 4.75 4.74 -24.61
C ARG A 72 5.37 3.61 -23.80
N ASN A 73 6.62 3.76 -23.37
CA ASN A 73 7.31 2.78 -22.54
C ASN A 73 6.61 2.60 -21.19
N LEU A 74 6.22 3.72 -20.53
CA LEU A 74 5.44 3.70 -19.29
C LEU A 74 4.08 3.03 -19.47
N ASN A 75 3.37 3.33 -20.56
CA ASN A 75 2.11 2.65 -20.87
C ASN A 75 2.30 1.13 -21.05
N GLY A 76 3.38 0.71 -21.70
CA GLY A 76 3.75 -0.70 -21.82
C GLY A 76 4.01 -1.32 -20.44
N PHE A 77 4.75 -0.64 -19.59
CA PHE A 77 5.02 -1.08 -18.23
C PHE A 77 3.74 -1.21 -17.39
N PHE A 78 2.84 -0.22 -17.43
CA PHE A 78 1.59 -0.28 -16.68
C PHE A 78 0.65 -1.39 -17.17
N ARG A 79 0.58 -1.62 -18.48
CA ARG A 79 -0.16 -2.77 -19.04
C ARG A 79 0.42 -4.10 -18.57
N ALA A 80 1.75 -4.25 -18.61
CA ALA A 80 2.43 -5.46 -18.15
C ALA A 80 2.20 -5.73 -16.64
N LYS A 81 1.99 -4.66 -15.83
CA LYS A 81 1.70 -4.75 -14.40
C LYS A 81 0.21 -4.81 -14.07
N ASN A 82 -0.67 -4.90 -15.08
CA ASN A 82 -2.13 -4.92 -14.92
C ASN A 82 -2.68 -3.73 -14.10
N ILE A 83 -2.08 -2.55 -14.23
CA ILE A 83 -2.52 -1.32 -13.58
C ILE A 83 -3.50 -0.61 -14.52
N PRO A 84 -4.81 -0.64 -14.28
CA PRO A 84 -5.80 -0.03 -15.18
C PRO A 84 -5.81 1.49 -15.05
N ASN A 85 -6.31 2.16 -16.09
CA ASN A 85 -6.58 3.61 -16.16
C ASN A 85 -5.35 4.54 -16.10
N LEU A 86 -4.15 4.04 -16.40
CA LEU A 86 -2.93 4.84 -16.53
C LEU A 86 -2.50 5.00 -18.00
N SER A 87 -3.36 4.65 -18.97
CA SER A 87 -3.02 4.84 -20.39
C SER A 87 -3.08 6.32 -20.77
N ILE A 88 -2.04 6.79 -21.43
CA ILE A 88 -1.90 8.13 -21.94
C ILE A 88 -2.08 8.07 -23.44
N GLU A 89 -2.81 9.04 -24.00
CA GLU A 89 -2.84 9.22 -25.44
C GLU A 89 -1.46 9.69 -25.92
N ALA A 90 -0.79 8.85 -26.72
CA ALA A 90 0.44 9.22 -27.38
C ALA A 90 0.15 10.27 -28.46
N LEU A 91 1.11 11.21 -28.65
CA LEU A 91 0.99 12.21 -29.70
C LEU A 91 0.88 11.57 -31.08
N ALA A 92 -0.08 12.01 -31.88
CA ALA A 92 -0.12 11.65 -33.28
C ALA A 92 1.09 12.26 -34.00
N LYS A 93 1.82 11.46 -34.77
CA LYS A 93 3.08 11.86 -35.45
C LYS A 93 2.95 13.06 -36.40
N ASP A 94 1.74 13.35 -36.87
CA ASP A 94 1.54 14.30 -37.96
C ASP A 94 1.33 15.77 -37.51
N SER A 95 1.24 16.03 -36.20
CA SER A 95 0.88 17.36 -35.68
C SER A 95 2.06 18.19 -35.16
N LEU A 96 3.30 17.73 -35.29
CA LEU A 96 4.49 18.35 -34.70
C LEU A 96 5.03 19.57 -35.47
N SER A 97 4.27 20.16 -36.40
CA SER A 97 4.77 21.24 -37.30
C SER A 97 4.41 22.66 -36.84
N SER A 98 3.46 22.84 -35.94
CA SER A 98 2.99 24.16 -35.48
C SER A 98 3.53 24.54 -34.11
N TYR A 99 4.06 25.77 -33.98
CA TYR A 99 4.52 26.34 -32.70
C TYR A 99 3.43 26.35 -31.62
N VAL A 100 2.21 26.73 -31.98
CA VAL A 100 1.06 26.75 -31.06
C VAL A 100 0.74 25.33 -30.56
N TYR A 101 0.83 24.36 -31.45
CA TYR A 101 0.62 22.96 -31.12
C TYR A 101 1.68 22.46 -30.13
N LEU A 102 2.97 22.76 -30.37
CA LEU A 102 4.10 22.37 -29.48
C LEU A 102 3.94 22.98 -28.08
N THR A 103 3.52 24.26 -27.99
CA THR A 103 3.30 24.94 -26.70
C THR A 103 2.14 24.32 -25.94
N ASN A 104 1.01 24.06 -26.60
CA ASN A 104 -0.14 23.40 -25.98
C ASN A 104 0.19 21.97 -25.53
N GLN A 105 0.99 21.24 -26.29
CA GLN A 105 1.42 19.89 -25.92
C GLN A 105 2.37 19.89 -24.71
N SER A 106 3.27 20.87 -24.62
CA SER A 106 4.15 21.04 -23.44
C SER A 106 3.34 21.22 -22.15
N SER A 107 2.28 22.06 -22.18
CA SER A 107 1.39 22.25 -21.04
C SER A 107 0.65 20.97 -20.66
N ARG A 108 0.09 20.26 -21.65
CA ARG A 108 -0.60 18.98 -21.44
C ARG A 108 0.34 17.91 -20.86
N TYR A 109 1.59 17.84 -21.31
CA TYR A 109 2.56 16.92 -20.73
C TYR A 109 2.92 17.27 -19.28
N SER A 110 3.04 18.56 -18.95
CA SER A 110 3.25 19.01 -17.57
C SER A 110 2.12 18.55 -16.64
N GLU A 111 0.87 18.82 -17.01
CA GLU A 111 -0.31 18.39 -16.24
C GLU A 111 -0.33 16.87 -16.11
N TYR A 112 -0.03 16.17 -17.20
CA TYR A 112 0.01 14.72 -17.21
C TYR A 112 1.11 14.16 -16.28
N LEU A 113 2.31 14.70 -16.29
CA LEU A 113 3.40 14.24 -15.41
C LEU A 113 3.05 14.40 -13.93
N VAL A 114 2.38 15.50 -13.58
CA VAL A 114 1.87 15.71 -12.21
C VAL A 114 0.80 14.67 -11.84
N GLU A 115 -0.11 14.37 -12.76
CA GLU A 115 -1.13 13.33 -12.54
C GLU A 115 -0.50 11.94 -12.46
N LEU A 116 0.50 11.65 -13.29
CA LEU A 116 1.25 10.41 -13.28
C LEU A 116 2.00 10.22 -11.96
N GLU A 117 2.70 11.25 -11.47
CA GLU A 117 3.37 11.23 -10.18
C GLU A 117 2.40 10.86 -9.06
N LYS A 118 1.26 11.55 -8.99
CA LYS A 118 0.21 11.27 -8.00
C LYS A 118 -0.31 9.83 -8.10
N LYS A 119 -0.49 9.30 -9.30
CA LYS A 119 -0.94 7.92 -9.51
C LYS A 119 0.15 6.90 -9.14
N LEU A 120 1.42 7.19 -9.44
CA LEU A 120 2.54 6.33 -9.06
C LEU A 120 2.72 6.21 -7.56
N GLN A 121 2.46 7.27 -6.80
CA GLN A 121 2.49 7.24 -5.34
C GLN A 121 1.45 6.26 -4.75
N GLN A 122 0.41 5.91 -5.49
CA GLN A 122 -0.62 4.95 -5.10
C GLN A 122 -0.28 3.50 -5.49
N VAL A 123 0.77 3.28 -6.27
CA VAL A 123 1.21 1.93 -6.67
C VAL A 123 2.20 1.40 -5.62
N PRO A 124 2.01 0.18 -5.07
CA PRO A 124 2.83 -0.34 -3.97
C PRO A 124 4.23 -0.80 -4.45
N LEU A 125 5.08 0.16 -4.82
CA LEU A 125 6.45 -0.04 -5.28
C LEU A 125 7.50 0.05 -4.16
N GLY A 126 7.12 0.52 -2.98
CA GLY A 126 8.02 0.61 -1.82
C GLY A 126 8.31 -0.73 -1.19
N ILE A 127 9.55 -0.94 -0.75
CA ILE A 127 9.98 -2.15 -0.02
C ILE A 127 9.29 -2.16 1.34
N PRO A 128 8.54 -3.23 1.70
CA PRO A 128 7.73 -3.22 2.91
C PRO A 128 8.53 -3.49 4.20
N THR A 129 9.70 -4.09 4.12
CA THR A 129 10.62 -4.30 5.26
C THR A 129 12.00 -4.73 4.77
N ASP A 130 13.02 -4.46 5.57
CA ASP A 130 14.36 -4.98 5.33
C ASP A 130 14.41 -6.47 5.70
N GLY A 131 14.76 -7.31 4.73
CA GLY A 131 14.80 -8.75 4.93
C GLY A 131 15.05 -9.52 3.64
N HIS A 132 14.91 -10.83 3.70
CA HIS A 132 15.03 -11.69 2.51
C HIS A 132 13.74 -12.46 2.26
N LEU A 133 13.44 -12.69 0.99
CA LEU A 133 12.27 -13.45 0.58
C LEU A 133 12.40 -14.90 1.03
N SER A 134 11.54 -15.34 1.94
CA SER A 134 11.53 -16.71 2.48
C SER A 134 10.45 -17.59 1.84
N SER A 135 9.37 -17.01 1.33
CA SER A 135 8.32 -17.77 0.65
C SER A 135 7.58 -16.97 -0.42
N ASN A 136 7.27 -17.64 -1.52
CA ASN A 136 6.63 -17.06 -2.68
C ASN A 136 5.10 -17.12 -2.62
N PHE A 137 4.47 -16.26 -3.42
CA PHE A 137 3.04 -16.30 -3.74
C PHE A 137 2.69 -17.55 -4.54
N GLY A 138 1.54 -18.16 -4.27
CA GLY A 138 0.99 -19.26 -5.06
C GLY A 138 0.84 -20.58 -4.28
N LYS A 139 0.71 -21.68 -4.99
CA LYS A 139 0.54 -23.01 -4.38
C LYS A 139 1.85 -23.47 -3.73
N ARG A 140 1.79 -23.84 -2.46
CA ARG A 140 2.92 -24.42 -1.69
C ARG A 140 2.42 -25.49 -0.73
N VAL A 141 3.33 -26.33 -0.25
CA VAL A 141 3.07 -27.21 0.89
C VAL A 141 2.75 -26.35 2.09
N ASN A 142 1.72 -26.72 2.83
CA ASN A 142 1.33 -26.03 4.04
C ASN A 142 2.41 -26.15 5.12
N PRO A 143 3.08 -25.06 5.53
CA PRO A 143 4.15 -25.13 6.50
C PRO A 143 3.66 -25.48 7.91
N ILE A 144 2.37 -25.33 8.18
CA ILE A 144 1.73 -25.68 9.45
C ILE A 144 0.55 -26.58 9.15
N PRO A 145 0.73 -27.90 9.08
CA PRO A 145 -0.36 -28.83 8.84
C PRO A 145 -1.42 -28.69 9.95
N SER A 146 -2.69 -28.82 9.60
CA SER A 146 -3.77 -28.84 10.59
C SER A 146 -3.57 -30.02 11.52
N LYS A 147 -3.50 -29.78 12.84
CA LYS A 147 -3.56 -30.85 13.83
C LYS A 147 -4.93 -31.53 13.66
N LYS A 148 -4.97 -32.68 13.01
CA LYS A 148 -6.14 -33.57 13.17
C LYS A 148 -6.21 -33.90 14.63
N LEU A 149 -7.26 -33.49 15.32
CA LEU A 149 -7.64 -34.09 16.56
C LEU A 149 -8.01 -35.53 16.21
N LEU A 150 -7.05 -36.44 16.43
CA LEU A 150 -7.37 -37.84 16.47
C LEU A 150 -8.30 -37.97 17.70
N PHE A 151 -9.60 -37.94 17.46
CA PHE A 151 -10.50 -38.54 18.43
C PHE A 151 -10.08 -40.01 18.45
N ALA A 152 -9.27 -40.37 19.46
CA ALA A 152 -9.12 -41.75 19.81
C ALA A 152 -10.56 -42.29 19.91
N SER A 153 -10.94 -43.17 19.02
CA SER A 153 -12.16 -43.89 19.18
C SER A 153 -12.01 -44.67 20.49
N VAL A 154 -12.58 -44.08 21.54
CA VAL A 154 -12.75 -44.79 22.79
C VAL A 154 -13.68 -45.92 22.39
N LYS A 155 -13.10 -47.12 22.14
CA LYS A 155 -13.90 -48.32 22.07
C LYS A 155 -14.65 -48.34 23.38
N PRO A 156 -16.01 -48.48 23.37
CA PRO A 156 -16.74 -48.58 24.58
C PRO A 156 -16.10 -49.73 25.37
N ILE A 157 -15.70 -49.45 26.60
CA ILE A 157 -15.24 -50.44 27.55
C ILE A 157 -16.41 -51.39 27.68
N GLY A 158 -16.31 -52.55 27.01
CA GLY A 158 -17.30 -53.60 27.17
C GLY A 158 -17.34 -53.93 28.66
N PHE A 159 -18.52 -53.76 29.26
CA PHE A 159 -18.77 -54.32 30.58
C PHE A 159 -18.40 -55.79 30.49
N SER A 160 -17.33 -56.19 31.12
CA SER A 160 -17.02 -57.60 31.32
C SER A 160 -18.14 -58.17 32.19
N SER A 161 -18.92 -59.03 31.58
CA SER A 161 -19.87 -59.86 32.30
C SER A 161 -19.06 -60.67 33.33
N VAL A 162 -19.37 -60.45 34.59
CA VAL A 162 -18.78 -61.23 35.69
C VAL A 162 -19.40 -62.65 35.58
N GLU A 163 -18.57 -63.57 35.06
CA GLU A 163 -18.93 -65.01 35.15
C GLU A 163 -18.59 -65.53 36.56
N LYS A 164 -19.62 -66.07 37.24
CA LYS A 164 -19.48 -66.78 38.49
C LYS A 164 -19.46 -68.29 38.20
N ASP A 165 -18.53 -68.99 38.84
CA ASP A 165 -18.55 -70.42 38.74
C ASP A 165 -19.77 -70.98 39.51
N SER A 166 -20.02 -72.27 39.35
CA SER A 166 -21.14 -72.95 39.99
C SER A 166 -21.12 -73.00 41.53
N ALA A 167 -20.03 -72.43 42.13
CA ALA A 167 -19.83 -72.26 43.53
C ALA A 167 -19.88 -70.80 44.04
N GLY A 168 -20.14 -69.83 43.11
CA GLY A 168 -20.31 -68.40 43.48
C GLY A 168 -19.09 -67.57 43.58
N ASN A 169 -17.88 -68.10 43.21
CA ASN A 169 -16.60 -67.38 43.27
C ASN A 169 -16.30 -66.58 41.98
N ILE A 170 -15.73 -65.34 42.14
CA ILE A 170 -15.36 -64.51 41.05
C ILE A 170 -14.02 -65.01 40.48
N ILE A 171 -13.98 -65.39 39.19
CA ILE A 171 -12.78 -65.80 38.53
C ILE A 171 -12.16 -64.57 37.84
N ASN A 172 -11.13 -63.95 38.44
CA ASN A 172 -10.34 -62.93 37.82
C ASN A 172 -9.34 -63.54 36.83
N LYS A 173 -9.68 -63.54 35.55
CA LYS A 173 -8.73 -63.87 34.48
C LYS A 173 -7.86 -62.66 34.19
N SER A 174 -6.61 -62.72 34.61
CA SER A 174 -5.58 -61.74 34.28
C SER A 174 -5.51 -61.55 32.79
N ALA A 175 -5.87 -60.36 32.30
CA ALA A 175 -5.71 -60.00 30.91
C ALA A 175 -4.24 -59.78 30.60
N ASN A 176 -3.69 -60.61 29.76
CA ASN A 176 -2.38 -60.41 29.14
C ASN A 176 -2.28 -59.01 28.55
N SER A 177 -1.26 -58.28 28.94
CA SER A 177 -0.87 -56.99 28.37
C SER A 177 -0.68 -57.16 26.87
N ALA A 178 -1.69 -56.78 26.09
CA ALA A 178 -1.53 -56.61 24.64
C ALA A 178 -0.56 -55.44 24.41
N LYS A 179 0.63 -55.81 23.93
CA LYS A 179 1.63 -54.89 23.36
C LYS A 179 0.91 -54.00 22.34
N LEU A 180 0.76 -52.72 22.64
CA LEU A 180 0.32 -51.73 21.67
C LEU A 180 1.41 -51.65 20.58
N GLU A 181 1.23 -52.44 19.54
CA GLU A 181 1.90 -52.14 18.27
C GLU A 181 1.37 -50.81 17.76
N GLY A 182 2.20 -49.78 17.87
CA GLY A 182 1.91 -48.48 17.29
C GLY A 182 1.78 -48.64 15.77
N THR A 183 0.54 -48.74 15.31
CA THR A 183 0.23 -48.50 13.90
C THR A 183 0.69 -47.07 13.61
N GLN A 184 1.83 -46.94 12.96
CA GLN A 184 2.25 -45.67 12.37
C GLN A 184 1.08 -45.18 11.53
N ALA A 185 0.50 -44.03 11.92
CA ALA A 185 -0.47 -43.35 11.10
C ALA A 185 0.14 -43.15 9.68
N PRO A 186 -0.59 -43.40 8.61
CA PRO A 186 -0.09 -43.18 7.26
C PRO A 186 0.42 -41.75 7.18
N ALA A 187 1.64 -41.58 6.64
CA ALA A 187 2.26 -40.28 6.43
C ALA A 187 1.22 -39.35 5.77
N GLU A 188 0.86 -38.27 6.44
CA GLU A 188 -0.07 -37.29 5.89
C GLU A 188 0.49 -36.80 4.57
N LYS A 189 -0.29 -36.98 3.49
CA LYS A 189 0.04 -36.35 2.19
C LYS A 189 0.16 -34.85 2.43
N ASP A 190 1.26 -34.25 1.99
CA ASP A 190 1.53 -32.82 2.04
C ASP A 190 0.30 -32.05 1.57
N GLN A 191 -0.35 -31.34 2.51
CA GLN A 191 -1.52 -30.55 2.19
C GLN A 191 -1.07 -29.29 1.43
N MET A 192 -1.47 -29.19 0.16
CA MET A 192 -1.20 -27.99 -0.63
C MET A 192 -2.08 -26.82 -0.16
N GLN A 193 -1.47 -25.69 0.06
CA GLN A 193 -2.14 -24.43 0.43
C GLN A 193 -1.79 -23.34 -0.58
N PHE A 194 -2.75 -22.47 -0.90
CA PHE A 194 -2.49 -21.28 -1.68
C PHE A 194 -2.02 -20.14 -0.77
N HIS A 195 -0.79 -19.66 -0.99
CA HIS A 195 -0.19 -18.53 -0.31
C HIS A 195 -0.59 -17.24 -1.00
N LYS A 196 -1.33 -16.37 -0.30
CA LYS A 196 -1.93 -15.15 -0.85
C LYS A 196 -0.97 -13.97 -0.98
N GLY A 197 0.26 -14.11 -0.47
CA GLY A 197 1.27 -13.07 -0.46
C GLY A 197 2.67 -13.62 -0.64
N VAL A 198 3.64 -12.87 -0.18
CA VAL A 198 5.03 -13.29 -0.01
C VAL A 198 5.40 -13.17 1.47
N ASP A 199 6.30 -14.04 1.93
CA ASP A 199 6.84 -13.95 3.27
C ASP A 199 8.28 -13.42 3.18
N ILE A 200 8.57 -12.35 3.94
CA ILE A 200 9.88 -11.70 4.04
C ILE A 200 10.41 -11.96 5.45
N ALA A 201 11.40 -12.84 5.55
CA ALA A 201 12.05 -13.13 6.82
C ALA A 201 12.89 -11.94 7.28
N ALA A 202 12.64 -11.50 8.50
CA ALA A 202 13.33 -10.40 9.15
C ALA A 202 13.31 -10.59 10.67
N PRO A 203 14.26 -10.05 11.42
CA PRO A 203 14.25 -10.10 12.88
C PRO A 203 12.97 -9.51 13.48
N MET A 204 12.53 -10.06 14.60
CA MET A 204 11.39 -9.48 15.34
C MET A 204 11.68 -8.03 15.73
N GLY A 205 10.72 -7.14 15.49
CA GLY A 205 10.86 -5.72 15.81
C GLY A 205 11.44 -4.87 14.67
N THR A 206 11.89 -5.47 13.55
CA THR A 206 12.29 -4.73 12.34
C THR A 206 11.14 -3.85 11.85
N ASP A 207 11.46 -2.69 11.31
CA ASP A 207 10.47 -1.74 10.80
C ASP A 207 9.71 -2.31 9.60
N VAL A 208 8.40 -2.05 9.59
CA VAL A 208 7.53 -2.33 8.45
C VAL A 208 7.08 -1.00 7.87
N TYR A 209 7.38 -0.81 6.59
CA TYR A 209 7.13 0.43 5.87
C TYR A 209 5.91 0.33 4.97
N CYS A 210 5.21 1.44 4.82
CA CYS A 210 4.12 1.57 3.87
C CYS A 210 4.66 1.56 2.43
N SER A 211 4.15 0.65 1.59
CA SER A 211 4.65 0.44 0.22
C SER A 211 4.13 1.46 -0.79
N ALA A 212 3.05 2.19 -0.46
CA ALA A 212 2.47 3.25 -1.28
C ALA A 212 1.64 4.20 -0.44
N GLN A 213 1.39 5.42 -0.94
CA GLN A 213 0.46 6.34 -0.30
C GLN A 213 -0.95 5.75 -0.23
N GLY A 214 -1.64 5.94 0.90
CA GLY A 214 -3.00 5.43 1.04
C GLY A 214 -3.65 5.74 2.39
N LYS A 215 -4.78 5.09 2.61
CA LYS A 215 -5.56 5.17 3.85
C LYS A 215 -5.60 3.81 4.54
N VAL A 216 -5.30 3.77 5.83
CA VAL A 216 -5.42 2.56 6.65
C VAL A 216 -6.91 2.21 6.77
N ILE A 217 -7.33 1.08 6.21
CA ILE A 217 -8.70 0.59 6.30
C ILE A 217 -8.89 -0.44 7.40
N PHE A 218 -7.80 -1.01 7.90
CA PHE A 218 -7.81 -1.94 9.02
C PHE A 218 -6.47 -1.92 9.76
N ALA A 219 -6.52 -1.86 11.09
CA ALA A 219 -5.37 -1.99 11.98
C ALA A 219 -5.82 -2.77 13.22
N GLY A 220 -5.34 -4.01 13.40
CA GLY A 220 -5.78 -4.86 14.50
C GLY A 220 -5.52 -6.34 14.30
N GLN A 221 -6.20 -7.18 15.08
CA GLN A 221 -6.08 -8.63 15.04
C GLN A 221 -7.03 -9.26 14.01
N LYS A 222 -6.51 -10.13 13.16
CA LYS A 222 -7.29 -10.83 12.12
C LYS A 222 -6.92 -12.31 12.08
N SER A 223 -7.94 -13.19 12.04
CA SER A 223 -7.74 -14.65 12.03
C SER A 223 -6.78 -15.09 10.91
N GLY A 224 -5.80 -15.90 11.27
CA GLY A 224 -4.72 -16.37 10.40
C GLY A 224 -3.56 -15.40 10.26
N TYR A 225 -3.80 -14.09 10.16
CA TYR A 225 -2.77 -13.06 9.97
C TYR A 225 -2.16 -12.54 11.28
N GLY A 226 -2.77 -12.83 12.44
CA GLY A 226 -2.36 -12.21 13.70
C GLY A 226 -2.66 -10.72 13.72
N ASN A 227 -1.75 -9.92 14.28
CA ASN A 227 -1.82 -8.48 14.15
C ASN A 227 -1.52 -8.10 12.71
N CYS A 228 -2.40 -7.34 12.09
CA CYS A 228 -2.20 -6.91 10.72
C CYS A 228 -2.71 -5.49 10.45
N VAL A 229 -2.15 -4.88 9.40
CA VAL A 229 -2.56 -3.60 8.85
C VAL A 229 -2.98 -3.84 7.40
N ILE A 230 -4.08 -3.19 6.98
CA ILE A 230 -4.51 -3.15 5.57
C ILE A 230 -4.64 -1.70 5.16
N ILE A 231 -4.01 -1.36 4.03
CA ILE A 231 -3.97 0.00 3.50
C ILE A 231 -4.57 -0.01 2.10
N GLU A 232 -5.52 0.88 1.85
CA GLU A 232 -6.10 1.12 0.54
C GLU A 232 -5.36 2.28 -0.15
N HIS A 233 -4.92 2.05 -1.38
CA HIS A 233 -4.08 2.99 -2.15
C HIS A 233 -4.84 3.69 -3.28
N GLY A 234 -6.13 3.40 -3.44
CA GLY A 234 -6.92 3.84 -4.60
C GLY A 234 -6.79 2.88 -5.79
N ASN A 235 -7.53 3.18 -6.87
CA ASN A 235 -7.57 2.37 -8.09
C ASN A 235 -7.83 0.86 -7.84
N GLY A 236 -8.50 0.50 -6.74
CA GLY A 236 -8.75 -0.87 -6.31
C GLY A 236 -7.51 -1.61 -5.81
N LEU A 237 -6.38 -0.94 -5.57
CA LEU A 237 -5.17 -1.51 -4.99
C LEU A 237 -5.19 -1.38 -3.48
N ALA A 238 -4.81 -2.45 -2.79
CA ALA A 238 -4.60 -2.46 -1.35
C ALA A 238 -3.41 -3.36 -1.00
N THR A 239 -2.77 -3.08 0.14
CA THR A 239 -1.72 -3.93 0.70
C THR A 239 -2.11 -4.44 2.08
N LEU A 240 -1.66 -5.64 2.41
CA LEU A 240 -1.83 -6.26 3.72
C LEU A 240 -0.46 -6.62 4.29
N TYR A 241 -0.26 -6.26 5.55
CA TYR A 241 0.93 -6.53 6.35
C TYR A 241 0.52 -7.39 7.54
N GLY A 242 0.98 -8.64 7.59
CA GLY A 242 0.58 -9.63 8.61
C GLY A 242 1.70 -10.07 9.52
N HIS A 243 1.34 -10.83 10.56
CA HIS A 243 2.20 -11.41 11.60
C HIS A 243 2.96 -10.40 12.45
N LEU A 244 2.43 -9.15 12.54
CA LEU A 244 3.09 -8.02 13.19
C LEU A 244 3.22 -8.22 14.71
N SER A 245 4.34 -7.73 15.29
CA SER A 245 4.50 -7.67 16.75
C SER A 245 3.83 -6.44 17.33
N LYS A 246 3.90 -5.30 16.62
CA LYS A 246 3.32 -4.03 17.05
C LYS A 246 2.77 -3.29 15.84
N ILE A 247 1.59 -2.70 15.98
CA ILE A 247 0.97 -1.77 15.02
C ILE A 247 1.25 -0.34 15.50
N LEU A 248 1.63 0.56 14.61
CA LEU A 248 2.01 1.94 14.90
C LEU A 248 1.09 2.97 14.25
N VAL A 249 0.04 2.52 13.57
CA VAL A 249 -0.94 3.35 12.86
C VAL A 249 -2.35 2.98 13.27
N ASP A 250 -3.27 3.92 13.14
CA ASP A 250 -4.68 3.75 13.45
C ASP A 250 -5.54 3.58 12.19
N ALA A 251 -6.71 2.95 12.36
CA ALA A 251 -7.70 2.88 11.29
C ALA A 251 -8.14 4.30 10.86
N ASN A 252 -8.31 4.50 9.57
CA ASN A 252 -8.59 5.77 8.90
C ASN A 252 -7.41 6.76 8.80
N GLN A 253 -6.24 6.46 9.34
CA GLN A 253 -5.04 7.27 9.19
C GLN A 253 -4.57 7.31 7.73
N GLN A 254 -4.14 8.49 7.26
CA GLN A 254 -3.45 8.65 5.98
C GLN A 254 -1.96 8.38 6.17
N VAL A 255 -1.39 7.59 5.28
CA VAL A 255 0.02 7.20 5.30
C VAL A 255 0.65 7.43 3.93
N LYS A 256 1.97 7.69 3.93
CA LYS A 256 2.78 7.89 2.74
C LYS A 256 3.69 6.70 2.52
N ILE A 257 4.23 6.58 1.30
CA ILE A 257 5.29 5.61 1.01
C ILE A 257 6.49 5.85 1.95
N GLY A 258 7.00 4.76 2.54
CA GLY A 258 8.14 4.81 3.48
C GLY A 258 7.78 5.14 4.93
N ASP A 259 6.53 5.49 5.25
CA ASP A 259 6.12 5.66 6.65
C ASP A 259 6.23 4.32 7.40
N VAL A 260 6.76 4.35 8.62
CA VAL A 260 6.81 3.17 9.51
C VAL A 260 5.41 2.93 10.07
N ILE A 261 4.78 1.82 9.68
CA ILE A 261 3.39 1.49 10.05
C ILE A 261 3.28 0.40 11.10
N ALA A 262 4.32 -0.41 11.26
CA ALA A 262 4.32 -1.55 12.19
C ALA A 262 5.74 -2.07 12.45
N LYS A 263 5.82 -3.16 13.23
CA LYS A 263 7.05 -3.92 13.48
C LYS A 263 6.83 -5.38 13.12
N VAL A 264 7.84 -6.02 12.51
CA VAL A 264 7.85 -7.46 12.20
C VAL A 264 7.65 -8.27 13.48
N GLY A 265 6.88 -9.33 13.38
CA GLY A 265 6.56 -10.21 14.50
C GLY A 265 6.44 -11.68 14.11
N ASN A 266 5.72 -12.41 14.96
CA ASN A 266 5.44 -13.84 14.80
C ASN A 266 4.03 -14.16 15.35
N THR A 267 3.05 -13.25 15.12
CA THR A 267 1.69 -13.40 15.62
C THR A 267 0.80 -14.13 14.63
N GLY A 268 -0.31 -14.73 15.14
CA GLY A 268 -1.22 -15.49 14.30
C GLY A 268 -0.65 -16.83 13.83
N ARG A 269 -0.94 -17.22 12.58
CA ARG A 269 -0.45 -18.48 12.02
C ARG A 269 0.89 -18.29 11.33
N SER A 270 1.95 -18.36 12.09
CA SER A 270 3.33 -18.11 11.66
C SER A 270 4.27 -19.20 12.18
N THR A 271 5.33 -19.51 11.45
CA THR A 271 6.36 -20.50 11.81
C THR A 271 7.60 -19.87 12.45
N GLY A 272 7.76 -18.56 12.34
CA GLY A 272 8.90 -17.80 12.87
C GLY A 272 8.79 -16.33 12.50
N PRO A 273 9.71 -15.46 12.97
CA PRO A 273 9.64 -14.03 12.68
C PRO A 273 9.73 -13.73 11.18
N HIS A 274 8.68 -13.13 10.62
CA HIS A 274 8.62 -12.66 9.23
C HIS A 274 7.48 -11.68 9.04
N LEU A 275 7.54 -10.91 7.96
CA LEU A 275 6.43 -10.14 7.44
C LEU A 275 5.70 -10.97 6.37
N HIS A 276 4.41 -11.22 6.55
CA HIS A 276 3.53 -11.67 5.48
C HIS A 276 2.98 -10.44 4.74
N TYR A 277 3.30 -10.32 3.44
CA TYR A 277 2.95 -9.16 2.62
C TYR A 277 2.08 -9.57 1.43
N GLU A 278 0.90 -8.95 1.30
CA GLU A 278 0.01 -9.15 0.16
C GLU A 278 -0.20 -7.84 -0.61
N VAL A 279 -0.29 -7.96 -1.93
CA VAL A 279 -0.89 -6.94 -2.79
C VAL A 279 -2.22 -7.47 -3.29
N ARG A 280 -3.25 -6.64 -3.22
CA ARG A 280 -4.61 -7.00 -3.63
C ARG A 280 -5.11 -6.04 -4.70
N LYS A 281 -5.79 -6.58 -5.69
CA LYS A 281 -6.53 -5.81 -6.70
C LYS A 281 -8.02 -6.16 -6.59
N ASN A 282 -8.86 -5.16 -6.31
CA ASN A 282 -10.30 -5.35 -6.06
C ASN A 282 -10.54 -6.49 -5.04
N ASN A 283 -9.82 -6.44 -3.93
CA ASN A 283 -9.80 -7.44 -2.84
C ASN A 283 -9.29 -8.85 -3.22
N THR A 284 -8.85 -9.08 -4.45
CA THR A 284 -8.25 -10.33 -4.91
C THR A 284 -6.74 -10.29 -4.76
N PRO A 285 -6.10 -11.23 -4.04
CA PRO A 285 -4.65 -11.30 -3.94
C PRO A 285 -3.99 -11.51 -5.30
N ILE A 286 -2.98 -10.71 -5.60
CA ILE A 286 -2.13 -10.81 -6.79
C ILE A 286 -0.67 -10.95 -6.37
N ASN A 287 0.18 -11.46 -7.27
CA ASN A 287 1.57 -11.73 -6.94
C ASN A 287 2.34 -10.43 -6.60
N PRO A 288 2.79 -10.25 -5.34
CA PRO A 288 3.50 -9.04 -4.93
C PRO A 288 4.82 -8.80 -5.68
N LYS A 289 5.47 -9.85 -6.20
CA LYS A 289 6.69 -9.72 -7.01
C LYS A 289 6.51 -8.91 -8.29
N LEU A 290 5.27 -8.70 -8.74
CA LEU A 290 5.00 -7.80 -9.87
C LEU A 290 5.29 -6.33 -9.52
N PHE A 291 5.33 -5.98 -8.25
CA PHE A 291 5.49 -4.62 -7.73
C PHE A 291 6.84 -4.42 -7.03
N LEU A 292 7.39 -5.47 -6.44
CA LEU A 292 8.63 -5.44 -5.67
C LEU A 292 9.80 -5.92 -6.52
N ASN A 293 10.91 -5.22 -6.43
CA ASN A 293 12.22 -5.64 -6.96
C ASN A 293 12.97 -6.38 -5.84
N LEU A 294 12.51 -7.63 -5.54
CA LEU A 294 13.10 -8.51 -4.53
C LEU A 294 13.94 -9.60 -5.18
#